data_355d6a1688d47e30f1762c0560c37293
#
_entry.id   355d6a1688d47e30f1762c0560c37293
#
_cell.length_a   1.000
_cell.length_b   1.000
_cell.length_c   1.000
_cell.angle_alpha   90.00
_cell.angle_beta   90.00
_cell.angle_gamma   90.00
#
_symmetry.space_group_name_H-M   'P 1'
#
loop_
_entity.id
_entity.type
_entity.pdbx_description
1 polymer ?
#
loop_
_entity_poly.entity_id
_entity_poly.type
_entity_poly.pdbx_seq_one_letter_code
_entity_poly.pdbx_strand_id
1 'polypeptide(L)'
;MLKRIFLPTFFILAWSTAAAEPAHRVFIAGDSTASAYGPERAPRTGWGQALPGFLDKTWEVRNHAQSGRSSRSFIEQGWLEGIAMELRKGDVLLIQFGHNDEKVEDPARYNEPLHDFPQWLMRYVALAREHGATPILVTPVARREFDNRQLLDTHGLYAQAVRDLAAREHVGLIDLTASSMDWLRALGDGPSKAFYMHVPEQDQADDTHFQASGATAVACLVVAGWKRLDPSLQAQVVRDTDCGARPTALADLEAQAHPSSVIDEHGLAAPQPGPHGGTGETTAYPFFADAADVPFIFRKRVLHRGASTGLHQHDKDEIYYVLAGHGIYTLDGKTHEVHAGSAMLTRPGSTHSIRQDGDEDLQLLIMYRRDP
;
A
#
# COMPACT_ATOMS: atom_id res chain seq x y z
N MET A 1 32.37 -5.93 75.09
CA MET A 1 33.08 -5.75 73.79
C MET A 1 32.06 -5.98 72.69
N LEU A 2 31.47 -4.90 72.15
CA LEU A 2 30.51 -4.98 71.04
C LEU A 2 31.28 -4.76 69.70
N LYS A 3 31.29 -5.81 68.86
CA LYS A 3 31.86 -5.69 67.49
C LYS A 3 30.81 -5.02 66.61
N ARG A 4 31.15 -3.83 66.10
CA ARG A 4 30.38 -3.17 65.00
C ARG A 4 30.73 -3.82 63.69
N ILE A 5 29.72 -4.37 63.01
CA ILE A 5 29.78 -4.89 61.65
C ILE A 5 29.52 -3.70 60.69
N PHE A 6 30.52 -3.33 59.88
CA PHE A 6 30.37 -2.39 58.79
C PHE A 6 29.87 -3.13 57.56
N LEU A 7 28.66 -2.83 57.10
CA LEU A 7 28.19 -3.28 55.76
C LEU A 7 28.63 -2.25 54.74
N PRO A 8 29.28 -2.63 53.63
CA PRO A 8 29.57 -1.72 52.54
C PRO A 8 28.30 -1.47 51.72
N THR A 9 27.89 -0.22 51.61
CA THR A 9 26.79 0.19 50.73
C THR A 9 27.34 0.27 49.28
N PHE A 10 26.94 -0.66 48.45
CA PHE A 10 27.22 -0.62 46.99
C PHE A 10 26.28 0.39 46.34
N PHE A 11 26.81 1.53 45.89
CA PHE A 11 26.12 2.45 44.99
C PHE A 11 26.16 1.85 43.57
N ILE A 12 25.03 1.35 43.06
CA ILE A 12 24.86 0.98 41.66
C ILE A 12 24.62 2.28 40.89
N LEU A 13 25.63 2.80 40.20
CA LEU A 13 25.43 3.83 39.17
C LEU A 13 24.67 3.19 38.00
N ALA A 14 23.39 3.47 37.89
CA ALA A 14 22.61 3.18 36.67
C ALA A 14 23.06 4.16 35.59
N TRP A 15 23.87 3.70 34.66
CA TRP A 15 24.13 4.43 33.42
C TRP A 15 22.85 4.39 32.58
N SER A 16 22.11 5.49 32.61
CA SER A 16 21.05 5.77 31.63
C SER A 16 21.77 6.05 30.32
N THR A 17 21.71 5.10 29.38
CA THR A 17 22.10 5.36 28.00
C THR A 17 20.99 6.23 27.39
N ALA A 18 21.16 7.54 27.48
CA ALA A 18 20.37 8.45 26.67
C ALA A 18 20.64 8.09 25.20
N ALA A 19 19.61 7.68 24.47
CA ALA A 19 19.71 7.55 23.03
C ALA A 19 20.21 8.89 22.47
N ALA A 20 21.24 8.85 21.63
CA ALA A 20 21.74 10.06 20.99
C ALA A 20 20.58 10.71 20.22
N GLU A 21 20.36 12.01 20.41
CA GLU A 21 19.38 12.75 19.61
C GLU A 21 19.73 12.62 18.12
N PRO A 22 18.73 12.53 17.23
CA PRO A 22 18.99 12.45 15.79
C PRO A 22 19.77 13.69 15.33
N ALA A 23 20.74 13.49 14.46
CA ALA A 23 21.60 14.57 13.99
C ALA A 23 20.85 15.58 13.10
N HIS A 24 19.77 15.11 12.44
CA HIS A 24 18.98 15.88 11.49
C HIS A 24 17.47 15.64 11.73
N ARG A 25 16.65 16.66 11.52
CA ARG A 25 15.19 16.53 11.60
C ARG A 25 14.53 17.18 10.41
N VAL A 26 13.49 16.51 9.91
CA VAL A 26 12.62 17.05 8.86
C VAL A 26 11.19 17.08 9.35
N PHE A 27 10.58 18.24 9.26
CA PHE A 27 9.19 18.49 9.59
C PHE A 27 8.36 18.52 8.31
N ILE A 28 7.13 18.02 8.36
CA ILE A 28 6.19 18.05 7.23
C ILE A 28 4.94 18.81 7.67
N ALA A 29 4.69 19.94 7.04
CA ALA A 29 3.41 20.64 7.06
C ALA A 29 2.65 20.31 5.78
N GLY A 30 1.45 19.76 5.89
CA GLY A 30 0.71 19.32 4.71
C GLY A 30 -0.71 18.86 5.00
N ASP A 31 -1.34 18.35 3.96
CA ASP A 31 -2.73 17.88 3.97
C ASP A 31 -2.84 16.34 4.08
N SER A 32 -3.99 15.79 3.66
CA SER A 32 -4.28 14.35 3.71
C SER A 32 -3.34 13.49 2.87
N THR A 33 -2.73 14.04 1.82
CA THR A 33 -1.84 13.26 0.95
C THR A 33 -0.49 12.98 1.60
N ALA A 34 -0.11 13.79 2.61
CA ALA A 34 1.11 13.62 3.39
C ALA A 34 0.87 13.04 4.79
N SER A 35 -0.37 13.07 5.31
CA SER A 35 -0.71 12.68 6.69
C SER A 35 -0.34 11.25 7.05
N ALA A 36 -0.10 11.01 8.33
CA ALA A 36 -0.04 9.67 8.89
C ALA A 36 -1.45 9.17 9.23
N TYR A 37 -1.71 7.90 8.97
CA TYR A 37 -2.98 7.24 9.24
C TYR A 37 -2.77 6.04 10.15
N GLY A 38 -3.69 5.83 11.08
CA GLY A 38 -3.71 4.64 11.93
C GLY A 38 -4.29 3.41 11.21
N PRO A 39 -4.20 2.24 11.86
CA PRO A 39 -4.67 0.97 11.29
C PRO A 39 -6.15 0.97 10.87
N GLU A 40 -6.98 1.79 11.52
CA GLU A 40 -8.41 1.91 11.22
C GLU A 40 -8.71 2.56 9.86
N ARG A 41 -7.71 3.19 9.27
CA ARG A 41 -7.77 3.79 7.93
C ARG A 41 -7.03 2.99 6.87
N ALA A 42 -6.49 1.83 7.24
CA ALA A 42 -5.78 0.98 6.28
C ALA A 42 -6.67 0.62 5.08
N PRO A 43 -6.11 0.56 3.87
CA PRO A 43 -4.70 0.71 3.49
C PRO A 43 -4.25 2.16 3.22
N ARG A 44 -5.08 3.18 3.54
CA ARG A 44 -4.73 4.60 3.31
C ARG A 44 -3.43 4.97 4.01
N THR A 45 -2.51 5.56 3.26
CA THR A 45 -1.19 5.97 3.72
C THR A 45 -0.81 7.29 3.04
N GLY A 46 -0.26 8.25 3.78
CA GLY A 46 0.28 9.47 3.19
C GLY A 46 1.78 9.35 2.89
N TRP A 47 2.28 10.13 1.92
CA TRP A 47 3.70 10.05 1.55
C TRP A 47 4.63 10.45 2.71
N GLY A 48 4.21 11.36 3.58
CA GLY A 48 4.99 11.74 4.78
C GLY A 48 5.11 10.59 5.79
N GLN A 49 4.14 9.67 5.84
CA GLN A 49 4.21 8.45 6.63
C GLN A 49 5.23 7.46 6.05
N ALA A 50 5.40 7.45 4.72
CA ALA A 50 6.35 6.56 4.04
C ALA A 50 7.79 7.13 4.00
N LEU A 51 7.96 8.45 4.17
CA LEU A 51 9.25 9.15 4.05
C LEU A 51 10.38 8.57 4.92
N PRO A 52 10.13 8.15 6.19
CA PRO A 52 11.18 7.55 7.03
C PRO A 52 11.85 6.34 6.40
N GLY A 53 11.15 5.60 5.53
CA GLY A 53 11.71 4.44 4.84
C GLY A 53 12.81 4.75 3.80
N PHE A 54 13.04 6.01 3.49
CA PHE A 54 14.07 6.47 2.54
C PHE A 54 15.30 7.08 3.22
N LEU A 55 15.19 7.45 4.47
CA LEU A 55 16.25 8.14 5.21
C LEU A 55 16.92 7.19 6.21
N ASP A 56 18.21 7.38 6.45
CA ASP A 56 18.91 6.63 7.49
C ASP A 56 18.51 7.12 8.90
N LYS A 57 18.98 6.39 9.91
CA LYS A 57 18.66 6.68 11.32
C LYS A 57 19.28 7.97 11.88
N THR A 58 20.04 8.72 11.11
CA THR A 58 20.50 10.05 11.50
C THR A 58 19.41 11.10 11.31
N TRP A 59 18.36 10.78 10.55
CA TRP A 59 17.18 11.60 10.33
C TRP A 59 16.00 11.19 11.21
N GLU A 60 15.33 12.18 11.77
CA GLU A 60 14.02 12.04 12.38
C GLU A 60 12.97 12.76 11.53
N VAL A 61 11.93 12.05 11.12
CA VAL A 61 10.80 12.63 10.37
C VAL A 61 9.67 12.99 11.35
N ARG A 62 9.35 14.26 11.45
CA ARG A 62 8.25 14.84 12.23
C ARG A 62 7.09 15.19 11.31
N ASN A 63 6.19 14.24 11.11
CA ASN A 63 5.05 14.44 10.22
C ASN A 63 3.87 15.09 10.95
N HIS A 64 3.68 16.39 10.75
CA HIS A 64 2.58 17.19 11.30
C HIS A 64 1.43 17.37 10.29
N ALA A 65 1.49 16.77 9.10
CA ALA A 65 0.44 16.90 8.09
C ALA A 65 -0.93 16.45 8.64
N GLN A 66 -1.98 17.21 8.29
CA GLN A 66 -3.33 17.01 8.82
C GLN A 66 -4.35 16.82 7.71
N SER A 67 -5.05 15.69 7.75
CA SER A 67 -6.07 15.36 6.75
C SER A 67 -7.16 16.44 6.67
N GLY A 68 -7.48 16.86 5.44
CA GLY A 68 -8.54 17.83 5.16
C GLY A 68 -8.18 19.30 5.40
N ARG A 69 -6.92 19.64 5.70
CA ARG A 69 -6.50 21.03 5.96
C ARG A 69 -5.97 21.70 4.70
N SER A 70 -6.42 22.94 4.48
CA SER A 70 -5.78 23.88 3.57
C SER A 70 -4.61 24.58 4.25
N SER A 71 -3.80 25.30 3.50
CA SER A 71 -2.70 26.10 4.05
C SER A 71 -3.16 27.07 5.13
N ARG A 72 -4.35 27.71 4.95
CA ARG A 72 -4.97 28.58 5.94
C ARG A 72 -5.50 27.83 7.15
N SER A 73 -6.37 26.83 6.93
CA SER A 73 -7.05 26.14 8.03
C SER A 73 -6.10 25.34 8.92
N PHE A 74 -4.95 24.92 8.40
CA PHE A 74 -3.87 24.33 9.19
C PHE A 74 -3.32 25.33 10.22
N ILE A 75 -3.10 26.58 9.82
CA ILE A 75 -2.63 27.65 10.72
C ILE A 75 -3.72 28.05 11.71
N GLU A 76 -4.93 28.34 11.22
CA GLU A 76 -6.04 28.81 12.06
C GLU A 76 -6.46 27.80 13.14
N GLN A 77 -6.16 26.52 12.95
CA GLN A 77 -6.42 25.46 13.92
C GLN A 77 -5.22 25.13 14.83
N GLY A 78 -4.16 25.93 14.81
CA GLY A 78 -3.03 25.81 15.72
C GLY A 78 -1.99 24.75 15.36
N TRP A 79 -2.07 24.12 14.17
CA TRP A 79 -1.11 23.09 13.80
C TRP A 79 0.28 23.63 13.49
N LEU A 80 0.36 24.87 12.99
CA LEU A 80 1.64 25.53 12.74
C LEU A 80 2.37 25.88 14.03
N GLU A 81 1.63 26.29 15.08
CA GLU A 81 2.19 26.49 16.42
C GLU A 81 2.81 25.19 16.98
N GLY A 82 2.20 24.04 16.71
CA GLY A 82 2.78 22.75 17.09
C GLY A 82 4.16 22.52 16.48
N ILE A 83 4.33 22.88 15.21
CA ILE A 83 5.64 22.83 14.53
C ILE A 83 6.60 23.87 15.18
N ALA A 84 6.13 25.09 15.41
CA ALA A 84 6.94 26.18 15.98
C ALA A 84 7.57 25.82 17.33
N MET A 85 6.83 25.09 18.18
CA MET A 85 7.34 24.67 19.50
C MET A 85 8.52 23.69 19.42
N GLU A 86 8.64 22.97 18.33
CA GLU A 86 9.65 21.91 18.15
C GLU A 86 10.79 22.32 17.22
N LEU A 87 10.52 23.20 16.26
CA LEU A 87 11.43 23.58 15.17
C LEU A 87 12.68 24.29 15.70
N ARG A 88 13.85 23.91 15.23
CA ARG A 88 15.14 24.45 15.67
C ARG A 88 16.04 24.76 14.47
N LYS A 89 17.10 25.50 14.74
CA LYS A 89 18.14 25.79 13.76
C LYS A 89 18.74 24.50 13.18
N GLY A 90 18.79 24.42 11.84
CA GLY A 90 19.33 23.30 11.10
C GLY A 90 18.28 22.26 10.71
N ASP A 91 17.05 22.36 11.20
CA ASP A 91 15.94 21.52 10.75
C ASP A 91 15.51 21.88 9.32
N VAL A 92 14.77 20.96 8.69
CA VAL A 92 14.12 21.18 7.40
C VAL A 92 12.61 21.19 7.58
N LEU A 93 11.90 22.11 6.94
CA LEU A 93 10.44 22.15 6.89
C LEU A 93 9.96 21.97 5.45
N LEU A 94 9.37 20.81 5.14
CA LEU A 94 8.67 20.53 3.88
C LEU A 94 7.24 21.06 3.99
N ILE A 95 6.80 21.86 3.02
CA ILE A 95 5.51 22.55 3.03
C ILE A 95 4.74 22.18 1.77
N GLN A 96 3.66 21.37 1.91
CA GLN A 96 2.82 20.90 0.81
C GLN A 96 1.35 21.09 1.08
N PHE A 97 0.71 21.98 0.34
CA PHE A 97 -0.74 22.24 0.35
C PHE A 97 -1.25 22.47 -1.08
N GLY A 98 -2.56 22.54 -1.22
CA GLY A 98 -3.27 22.81 -2.48
C GLY A 98 -4.60 22.10 -2.58
N HIS A 99 -4.65 20.78 -2.31
CA HIS A 99 -5.85 19.94 -2.48
C HIS A 99 -7.10 20.42 -1.76
N ASN A 100 -6.95 21.12 -0.64
CA ASN A 100 -8.08 21.68 0.10
C ASN A 100 -8.21 23.19 -0.13
N ASP A 101 -7.14 23.85 -0.52
CA ASP A 101 -7.13 25.28 -0.85
C ASP A 101 -7.98 25.58 -2.11
N GLU A 102 -8.05 24.63 -3.04
CA GLU A 102 -8.81 24.78 -4.29
C GLU A 102 -10.32 24.49 -4.16
N LYS A 103 -10.83 24.12 -2.97
CA LYS A 103 -12.23 23.80 -2.74
C LYS A 103 -13.11 25.03 -2.63
N VAL A 104 -13.48 25.60 -3.76
CA VAL A 104 -14.29 26.86 -3.83
C VAL A 104 -15.62 26.75 -3.12
N GLU A 105 -16.17 25.55 -3.01
CA GLU A 105 -17.43 25.25 -2.32
C GLU A 105 -17.30 25.24 -0.78
N ASP A 106 -16.06 25.26 -0.26
CA ASP A 106 -15.79 25.27 1.17
C ASP A 106 -15.02 26.52 1.61
N PRO A 107 -15.71 27.61 1.98
CA PRO A 107 -15.07 28.88 2.35
C PRO A 107 -14.11 28.76 3.56
N ALA A 108 -14.23 27.73 4.39
CA ALA A 108 -13.33 27.51 5.51
C ALA A 108 -11.95 26.99 5.07
N ARG A 109 -11.87 26.42 3.87
CA ARG A 109 -10.62 25.86 3.31
C ARG A 109 -10.12 26.61 2.10
N TYR A 110 -11.04 27.15 1.29
CA TYR A 110 -10.71 27.82 0.04
C TYR A 110 -9.78 29.00 0.24
N ASN A 111 -8.76 29.08 -0.60
CA ASN A 111 -7.86 30.23 -0.72
C ASN A 111 -7.69 30.56 -2.21
N GLU A 112 -7.87 31.82 -2.58
CA GLU A 112 -7.66 32.26 -3.96
C GLU A 112 -6.19 32.00 -4.38
N PRO A 113 -5.95 31.33 -5.55
CA PRO A 113 -4.63 30.79 -5.88
C PRO A 113 -3.53 31.85 -6.07
N LEU A 114 -3.85 33.06 -6.58
CA LEU A 114 -2.85 34.06 -6.92
C LEU A 114 -2.58 35.08 -5.80
N HIS A 115 -3.47 35.22 -4.82
CA HIS A 115 -3.34 36.17 -3.73
C HIS A 115 -3.28 35.50 -2.35
N ASP A 116 -4.33 34.82 -1.94
CA ASP A 116 -4.45 34.31 -0.57
C ASP A 116 -3.52 33.12 -0.32
N PHE A 117 -3.51 32.17 -1.23
CA PHE A 117 -2.74 30.93 -1.07
C PHE A 117 -1.24 31.18 -0.89
N PRO A 118 -0.54 31.98 -1.75
CA PRO A 118 0.86 32.29 -1.53
C PRO A 118 1.13 33.04 -0.24
N GLN A 119 0.21 33.91 0.23
CA GLN A 119 0.36 34.63 1.50
C GLN A 119 0.34 33.68 2.70
N TRP A 120 -0.55 32.67 2.67
CA TRP A 120 -0.59 31.64 3.70
C TRP A 120 0.68 30.79 3.70
N LEU A 121 1.19 30.38 2.52
CA LEU A 121 2.44 29.64 2.40
C LEU A 121 3.65 30.44 2.92
N MET A 122 3.66 31.76 2.74
CA MET A 122 4.71 32.63 3.27
C MET A 122 4.82 32.59 4.81
N ARG A 123 3.72 32.30 5.52
CA ARG A 123 3.78 32.19 7.00
C ARG A 123 4.60 30.99 7.45
N TYR A 124 4.54 29.86 6.71
CA TYR A 124 5.39 28.69 6.98
C TYR A 124 6.85 28.98 6.65
N VAL A 125 7.11 29.65 5.55
CA VAL A 125 8.46 30.06 5.14
C VAL A 125 9.07 31.00 6.17
N ALA A 126 8.31 31.99 6.61
CA ALA A 126 8.74 32.96 7.65
C ALA A 126 9.06 32.24 8.96
N LEU A 127 8.17 31.36 9.43
CA LEU A 127 8.39 30.57 10.65
C LEU A 127 9.69 29.76 10.59
N ALA A 128 9.92 29.05 9.47
CA ALA A 128 11.14 28.25 9.30
C ALA A 128 12.39 29.14 9.40
N ARG A 129 12.39 30.29 8.73
CA ARG A 129 13.49 31.24 8.73
C ARG A 129 13.74 31.85 10.12
N GLU A 130 12.68 32.18 10.86
CA GLU A 130 12.76 32.70 12.24
C GLU A 130 13.44 31.71 13.18
N HIS A 131 13.21 30.41 12.99
CA HIS A 131 13.82 29.34 13.78
C HIS A 131 15.20 28.89 13.22
N GLY A 132 15.67 29.48 12.12
CA GLY A 132 16.92 29.08 11.47
C GLY A 132 16.83 27.71 10.78
N ALA A 133 15.62 27.25 10.50
CA ALA A 133 15.34 26.05 9.73
C ALA A 133 15.30 26.36 8.22
N THR A 134 15.47 25.33 7.40
CA THR A 134 15.44 25.44 5.93
C THR A 134 14.02 25.13 5.42
N PRO A 135 13.27 26.13 4.91
CA PRO A 135 11.99 25.86 4.25
C PRO A 135 12.20 25.28 2.86
N ILE A 136 11.37 24.30 2.50
CA ILE A 136 11.27 23.74 1.16
C ILE A 136 9.79 23.70 0.78
N LEU A 137 9.43 24.40 -0.28
CA LEU A 137 8.10 24.36 -0.86
C LEU A 137 7.96 23.12 -1.75
N VAL A 138 6.83 22.42 -1.59
CA VAL A 138 6.50 21.24 -2.37
C VAL A 138 5.17 21.51 -3.08
N THR A 139 5.12 21.42 -4.40
CA THR A 139 3.87 21.57 -5.13
C THR A 139 2.92 20.41 -4.78
N PRO A 140 1.58 20.59 -4.84
CA PRO A 140 0.65 19.51 -4.52
C PRO A 140 0.88 18.30 -5.43
N VAL A 141 0.81 17.08 -4.87
CA VAL A 141 0.94 15.86 -5.65
C VAL A 141 -0.25 15.70 -6.60
N ALA A 142 -0.02 15.22 -7.81
CA ALA A 142 -1.07 15.07 -8.81
C ALA A 142 -2.16 14.08 -8.36
N ARG A 143 -3.44 14.41 -8.65
CA ARG A 143 -4.52 13.43 -8.64
C ARG A 143 -4.42 12.50 -9.84
N ARG A 144 -4.94 11.31 -9.69
CA ARG A 144 -5.09 10.33 -10.77
C ARG A 144 -6.36 10.62 -11.58
N GLU A 145 -6.46 11.80 -12.15
CA GLU A 145 -7.62 12.20 -12.95
C GLU A 145 -7.32 11.99 -14.44
N PHE A 146 -7.96 10.98 -15.03
CA PHE A 146 -7.81 10.69 -16.46
C PHE A 146 -9.11 10.94 -17.21
N ASP A 147 -9.03 11.65 -18.33
CA ASP A 147 -10.09 11.73 -19.34
C ASP A 147 -9.59 11.13 -20.64
N ASN A 148 -10.29 10.13 -21.17
CA ASN A 148 -9.92 9.43 -22.41
C ASN A 148 -8.45 9.02 -22.47
N ARG A 149 -7.90 8.48 -21.35
CA ARG A 149 -6.49 8.11 -21.14
C ARG A 149 -5.51 9.26 -21.05
N GLN A 150 -5.97 10.51 -21.12
CA GLN A 150 -5.14 11.69 -20.90
C GLN A 150 -5.20 12.10 -19.44
N LEU A 151 -4.04 12.19 -18.79
CA LEU A 151 -3.94 12.69 -17.41
C LEU A 151 -4.17 14.21 -17.40
N LEU A 152 -5.11 14.65 -16.57
CA LEU A 152 -5.45 16.06 -16.39
C LEU A 152 -4.58 16.68 -15.28
N ASP A 153 -4.18 17.93 -15.48
CA ASP A 153 -3.62 18.76 -14.40
C ASP A 153 -4.79 19.41 -13.64
N THR A 154 -5.06 18.88 -12.43
CA THR A 154 -6.15 19.37 -11.58
C THR A 154 -5.71 20.50 -10.65
N HIS A 155 -4.41 20.78 -10.52
CA HIS A 155 -3.89 21.80 -9.60
C HIS A 155 -3.58 23.14 -10.25
N GLY A 156 -3.30 23.16 -11.55
CA GLY A 156 -3.17 24.36 -12.37
C GLY A 156 -2.50 25.54 -11.66
N LEU A 157 -3.29 26.57 -11.37
CA LEU A 157 -2.80 27.81 -10.75
C LEU A 157 -2.22 27.63 -9.35
N TYR A 158 -2.64 26.62 -8.57
CA TYR A 158 -2.08 26.36 -7.24
C TYR A 158 -0.65 25.84 -7.33
N ALA A 159 -0.39 24.89 -8.21
CA ALA A 159 0.98 24.41 -8.45
C ALA A 159 1.87 25.54 -9.00
N GLN A 160 1.33 26.39 -9.89
CA GLN A 160 2.06 27.54 -10.43
C GLN A 160 2.35 28.57 -9.33
N ALA A 161 1.41 28.88 -8.45
CA ALA A 161 1.62 29.81 -7.34
C ALA A 161 2.74 29.37 -6.38
N VAL A 162 2.88 28.06 -6.14
CA VAL A 162 4.00 27.51 -5.34
C VAL A 162 5.34 27.71 -6.06
N ARG A 163 5.40 27.47 -7.39
CA ARG A 163 6.61 27.69 -8.21
C ARG A 163 7.03 29.17 -8.20
N ASP A 164 6.07 30.07 -8.41
CA ASP A 164 6.31 31.51 -8.45
C ASP A 164 6.75 32.03 -7.08
N LEU A 165 6.14 31.52 -6.00
CA LEU A 165 6.53 31.85 -4.63
C LEU A 165 7.96 31.39 -4.34
N ALA A 166 8.30 30.15 -4.67
CA ALA A 166 9.63 29.60 -4.47
C ALA A 166 10.70 30.43 -5.19
N ALA A 167 10.44 30.78 -6.44
CA ALA A 167 11.35 31.62 -7.24
C ALA A 167 11.51 33.02 -6.66
N ARG A 168 10.41 33.70 -6.31
CA ARG A 168 10.40 35.06 -5.79
C ARG A 168 11.10 35.16 -4.44
N GLU A 169 10.87 34.17 -3.57
CA GLU A 169 11.40 34.17 -2.20
C GLU A 169 12.74 33.43 -2.08
N HIS A 170 13.29 32.91 -3.17
CA HIS A 170 14.52 32.09 -3.17
C HIS A 170 14.45 30.92 -2.17
N VAL A 171 13.33 30.20 -2.16
CA VAL A 171 13.09 29.02 -1.35
C VAL A 171 13.28 27.79 -2.21
N GLY A 172 13.85 26.71 -1.63
CA GLY A 172 13.97 25.42 -2.32
C GLY A 172 12.60 24.91 -2.78
N LEU A 173 12.53 24.36 -3.99
CA LEU A 173 11.30 23.83 -4.59
C LEU A 173 11.45 22.37 -4.95
N ILE A 174 10.51 21.54 -4.48
CA ILE A 174 10.27 20.20 -5.01
C ILE A 174 9.00 20.29 -5.87
N ASP A 175 9.16 20.22 -7.20
CA ASP A 175 8.02 20.22 -8.12
C ASP A 175 7.40 18.82 -8.18
N LEU A 176 6.64 18.49 -7.14
CA LEU A 176 6.01 17.20 -6.99
C LEU A 176 4.83 17.02 -7.96
N THR A 177 4.13 18.11 -8.34
CA THR A 177 3.09 18.05 -9.37
C THR A 177 3.68 17.53 -10.67
N ALA A 178 4.76 18.14 -11.18
CA ALA A 178 5.38 17.72 -12.42
C ALA A 178 5.88 16.26 -12.35
N SER A 179 6.63 15.90 -11.31
CA SER A 179 7.22 14.57 -11.17
C SER A 179 6.16 13.47 -10.99
N SER A 180 5.08 13.74 -10.24
CA SER A 180 4.00 12.78 -10.07
C SER A 180 3.10 12.65 -11.30
N MET A 181 2.91 13.73 -12.06
CA MET A 181 2.24 13.67 -13.37
C MET A 181 3.03 12.82 -14.36
N ASP A 182 4.35 12.99 -14.42
CA ASP A 182 5.20 12.17 -15.30
C ASP A 182 5.15 10.68 -14.89
N TRP A 183 5.20 10.40 -13.60
CA TRP A 183 5.03 9.05 -13.07
C TRP A 183 3.67 8.45 -13.44
N LEU A 184 2.56 9.20 -13.29
CA LEU A 184 1.21 8.73 -13.64
C LEU A 184 1.05 8.53 -15.16
N ARG A 185 1.65 9.39 -15.99
CA ARG A 185 1.65 9.22 -17.45
C ARG A 185 2.38 7.94 -17.88
N ALA A 186 3.51 7.66 -17.22
CA ALA A 186 4.28 6.45 -17.50
C ALA A 186 3.51 5.16 -17.10
N LEU A 187 2.74 5.22 -16.02
CA LEU A 187 1.88 4.11 -15.57
C LEU A 187 0.64 3.92 -16.46
N GLY A 188 0.02 5.01 -16.86
CA GLY A 188 -1.29 5.02 -17.50
C GLY A 188 -2.45 4.82 -16.52
N ASP A 189 -3.68 4.97 -17.03
CA ASP A 189 -4.92 4.97 -16.23
C ASP A 189 -5.12 3.66 -15.45
N GLY A 190 -5.10 2.51 -16.12
CA GLY A 190 -5.40 1.22 -15.49
C GLY A 190 -4.42 0.85 -14.36
N PRO A 191 -3.12 0.73 -14.66
CA PRO A 191 -2.12 0.32 -13.67
C PRO A 191 -1.98 1.29 -12.50
N SER A 192 -2.18 2.59 -12.71
CA SER A 192 -2.05 3.60 -11.63
C SER A 192 -3.09 3.45 -10.52
N LYS A 193 -4.21 2.76 -10.74
CA LYS A 193 -5.22 2.48 -9.70
C LYS A 193 -4.65 1.75 -8.50
N ALA A 194 -3.69 0.85 -8.70
CA ALA A 194 -3.07 0.06 -7.62
C ALA A 194 -2.28 0.91 -6.60
N PHE A 195 -2.01 2.17 -6.92
CA PHE A 195 -1.30 3.10 -6.03
C PHE A 195 -2.23 4.03 -5.25
N TYR A 196 -3.46 4.17 -5.73
CA TYR A 196 -4.48 5.03 -5.14
C TYR A 196 -5.53 4.21 -4.36
N MET A 197 -6.42 4.89 -3.64
CA MET A 197 -7.43 4.22 -2.83
C MET A 197 -8.57 3.63 -3.68
N HIS A 198 -8.20 2.78 -4.63
CA HIS A 198 -9.11 1.89 -5.33
C HIS A 198 -9.13 0.54 -4.59
N VAL A 199 -10.04 0.39 -3.65
CA VAL A 199 -10.17 -0.76 -2.75
C VAL A 199 -11.60 -1.31 -2.87
N PRO A 200 -11.85 -2.23 -3.82
CA PRO A 200 -13.20 -2.74 -4.10
C PRO A 200 -13.88 -3.36 -2.87
N GLU A 201 -13.11 -4.00 -1.99
CA GLU A 201 -13.61 -4.63 -0.76
C GLU A 201 -14.15 -3.61 0.25
N GLN A 202 -13.78 -2.34 0.10
CA GLN A 202 -14.24 -1.21 0.93
C GLN A 202 -15.18 -0.27 0.16
N ASP A 203 -15.59 -0.63 -1.06
CA ASP A 203 -16.37 0.23 -1.98
C ASP A 203 -15.72 1.62 -2.17
N GLN A 204 -14.39 1.64 -2.28
CA GLN A 204 -13.61 2.87 -2.46
C GLN A 204 -13.03 2.97 -3.86
N ALA A 205 -13.22 4.16 -4.47
CA ALA A 205 -12.62 4.57 -5.73
C ALA A 205 -12.20 6.04 -5.59
N ASP A 206 -11.00 6.27 -5.03
CA ASP A 206 -10.50 7.60 -4.68
C ASP A 206 -9.17 7.85 -5.42
N ASP A 207 -9.19 8.82 -6.29
CA ASP A 207 -8.10 9.21 -7.18
C ASP A 207 -7.16 10.27 -6.57
N THR A 208 -7.31 10.57 -5.28
CA THR A 208 -6.52 11.56 -4.54
C THR A 208 -5.60 10.92 -3.50
N HIS A 209 -6.10 9.94 -2.75
CA HIS A 209 -5.37 9.36 -1.64
C HIS A 209 -4.70 8.03 -2.02
N PHE A 210 -3.62 7.69 -1.31
CA PHE A 210 -2.77 6.56 -1.65
C PHE A 210 -2.99 5.35 -0.75
N GLN A 211 -2.75 4.18 -1.32
CA GLN A 211 -2.35 2.99 -0.59
C GLN A 211 -0.85 3.09 -0.23
N ALA A 212 -0.34 2.15 0.58
CA ALA A 212 1.05 2.15 1.01
C ALA A 212 2.07 2.16 -0.16
N SER A 213 1.77 1.46 -1.26
CA SER A 213 2.57 1.46 -2.50
C SER A 213 2.66 2.85 -3.13
N GLY A 214 1.52 3.54 -3.25
CA GLY A 214 1.46 4.90 -3.80
C GLY A 214 2.16 5.91 -2.90
N ALA A 215 1.94 5.84 -1.59
CA ALA A 215 2.63 6.69 -0.62
C ALA A 215 4.16 6.52 -0.69
N THR A 216 4.63 5.27 -0.86
CA THR A 216 6.06 4.97 -1.04
C THR A 216 6.60 5.57 -2.35
N ALA A 217 5.87 5.42 -3.46
CA ALA A 217 6.28 6.00 -4.74
C ALA A 217 6.37 7.53 -4.68
N VAL A 218 5.39 8.19 -4.06
CA VAL A 218 5.39 9.65 -3.90
C VAL A 218 6.50 10.11 -2.94
N ALA A 219 6.75 9.40 -1.84
CA ALA A 219 7.88 9.69 -0.95
C ALA A 219 9.22 9.58 -1.69
N CYS A 220 9.37 8.61 -2.58
CA CYS A 220 10.53 8.49 -3.49
C CYS A 220 10.72 9.77 -4.32
N LEU A 221 9.66 10.25 -4.98
CA LEU A 221 9.70 11.48 -5.79
C LEU A 221 10.08 12.71 -4.95
N VAL A 222 9.58 12.80 -3.72
CA VAL A 222 9.95 13.88 -2.77
C VAL A 222 11.43 13.81 -2.44
N VAL A 223 11.96 12.64 -2.07
CA VAL A 223 13.40 12.49 -1.76
C VAL A 223 14.28 12.74 -2.98
N ALA A 224 13.88 12.27 -4.16
CA ALA A 224 14.58 12.58 -5.42
C ALA A 224 14.62 14.09 -5.71
N GLY A 225 13.51 14.79 -5.46
CA GLY A 225 13.45 16.25 -5.53
C GLY A 225 14.35 16.94 -4.52
N TRP A 226 14.34 16.47 -3.28
CA TRP A 226 15.15 17.01 -2.19
C TRP A 226 16.65 16.83 -2.45
N LYS A 227 17.08 15.65 -2.92
CA LYS A 227 18.48 15.40 -3.33
C LYS A 227 19.00 16.37 -4.39
N ARG A 228 18.12 16.86 -5.28
CA ARG A 228 18.52 17.88 -6.27
C ARG A 228 18.77 19.24 -5.63
N LEU A 229 18.09 19.58 -4.53
CA LEU A 229 18.30 20.81 -3.77
C LEU A 229 19.49 20.71 -2.82
N ASP A 230 19.69 19.54 -2.23
CA ASP A 230 20.79 19.24 -1.31
C ASP A 230 21.46 17.91 -1.69
N PRO A 231 22.52 17.94 -2.52
CA PRO A 231 23.24 16.74 -2.92
C PRO A 231 23.90 15.98 -1.75
N SER A 232 24.12 16.63 -0.60
CA SER A 232 24.70 15.98 0.57
C SER A 232 23.78 14.93 1.17
N LEU A 233 22.47 15.05 0.95
CA LEU A 233 21.45 14.10 1.35
C LEU A 233 21.67 12.69 0.74
N GLN A 234 22.37 12.60 -0.40
CA GLN A 234 22.64 11.32 -1.09
C GLN A 234 23.28 10.28 -0.17
N ALA A 235 24.19 10.70 0.73
CA ALA A 235 24.87 9.80 1.64
C ALA A 235 23.97 9.25 2.76
N GLN A 236 22.82 9.87 2.99
CA GLN A 236 21.88 9.57 4.07
C GLN A 236 20.59 8.90 3.57
N VAL A 237 20.49 8.71 2.25
CA VAL A 237 19.37 8.00 1.62
C VAL A 237 19.70 6.52 1.54
N VAL A 238 18.84 5.70 2.16
CA VAL A 238 19.03 4.24 2.27
C VAL A 238 18.26 3.43 1.22
N ARG A 239 17.39 4.08 0.44
CA ARG A 239 16.65 3.49 -0.67
C ARG A 239 17.04 4.14 -1.98
N ASP A 240 16.98 3.36 -3.06
CA ASP A 240 17.13 3.92 -4.40
C ASP A 240 16.03 4.95 -4.67
N THR A 241 16.43 6.07 -5.28
CA THR A 241 15.57 7.19 -5.64
C THR A 241 15.56 7.46 -7.14
N ASP A 242 15.91 6.47 -7.95
CA ASP A 242 15.69 6.54 -9.40
C ASP A 242 14.20 6.28 -9.73
N CYS A 243 13.37 7.17 -9.18
CA CYS A 243 11.92 7.14 -9.32
C CYS A 243 11.44 7.56 -10.73
N GLY A 244 12.36 7.88 -11.62
CA GLY A 244 12.04 8.56 -12.90
C GLY A 244 11.97 7.63 -14.12
N ALA A 245 12.62 6.47 -14.11
CA ALA A 245 12.63 5.57 -15.26
C ALA A 245 11.64 4.39 -15.11
N ARG A 246 11.42 3.90 -13.90
CA ARG A 246 10.34 3.02 -13.46
C ARG A 246 10.08 3.35 -11.99
N PRO A 247 8.83 3.64 -11.58
CA PRO A 247 8.55 3.79 -10.15
C PRO A 247 9.07 2.57 -9.42
N THR A 248 9.85 2.78 -8.35
CA THR A 248 10.37 1.69 -7.50
C THR A 248 9.23 0.78 -7.04
N ALA A 249 8.04 1.38 -6.83
CA ALA A 249 6.82 0.62 -6.54
C ALA A 249 6.35 -0.28 -7.71
N LEU A 250 6.62 0.08 -8.98
CA LEU A 250 6.36 -0.84 -10.11
C LEU A 250 7.40 -1.95 -10.19
N ALA A 251 8.67 -1.63 -9.93
CA ALA A 251 9.72 -2.65 -9.85
C ALA A 251 9.51 -3.58 -8.64
N ASP A 252 9.03 -3.02 -7.51
CA ASP A 252 8.66 -3.81 -6.32
C ASP A 252 7.36 -4.60 -6.55
N LEU A 253 6.40 -4.06 -7.31
CA LEU A 253 5.20 -4.79 -7.74
C LEU A 253 5.53 -5.82 -8.82
N GLU A 254 6.44 -5.53 -9.75
CA GLU A 254 6.93 -6.51 -10.73
C GLU A 254 7.83 -7.57 -10.07
N ALA A 255 8.60 -7.24 -9.05
CA ALA A 255 9.37 -8.19 -8.26
C ALA A 255 8.50 -9.01 -7.29
N GLN A 256 7.35 -8.48 -6.91
CA GLN A 256 6.29 -9.18 -6.18
C GLN A 256 5.21 -9.74 -7.12
N ALA A 257 5.15 -9.28 -8.37
CA ALA A 257 4.28 -9.84 -9.38
C ALA A 257 4.83 -11.22 -9.75
N HIS A 258 4.22 -12.23 -9.20
CA HIS A 258 4.37 -13.56 -9.75
C HIS A 258 3.92 -13.48 -11.22
N PRO A 259 4.75 -13.91 -12.17
CA PRO A 259 4.43 -13.75 -13.58
C PRO A 259 3.11 -14.47 -13.90
N SER A 260 2.24 -13.77 -14.62
CA SER A 260 1.08 -14.46 -15.21
C SER A 260 1.56 -15.65 -16.03
N SER A 261 0.96 -16.79 -15.82
CA SER A 261 1.40 -18.03 -16.45
C SER A 261 0.24 -18.73 -17.16
N VAL A 262 0.57 -19.41 -18.23
CA VAL A 262 -0.31 -20.35 -18.92
C VAL A 262 0.29 -21.72 -18.68
N ILE A 263 -0.54 -22.67 -18.24
CA ILE A 263 -0.12 -24.04 -17.98
C ILE A 263 -1.03 -24.99 -18.77
N ASP A 264 -0.41 -26.01 -19.35
CA ASP A 264 -1.12 -27.08 -20.02
C ASP A 264 -1.18 -28.31 -19.11
N GLU A 265 -2.26 -29.07 -19.16
CA GLU A 265 -2.40 -30.27 -18.33
C GLU A 265 -1.44 -31.41 -18.72
N HIS A 266 -0.89 -31.38 -19.94
CA HIS A 266 0.11 -32.34 -20.40
C HIS A 266 1.38 -32.22 -19.53
N GLY A 267 1.75 -33.30 -18.85
CA GLY A 267 2.87 -33.33 -17.94
C GLY A 267 2.53 -33.03 -16.48
N LEU A 268 1.30 -32.63 -16.17
CA LEU A 268 0.83 -32.47 -14.80
C LEU A 268 0.18 -33.70 -14.20
N ALA A 269 -0.15 -34.68 -15.01
CA ALA A 269 -0.85 -35.88 -14.61
C ALA A 269 -0.12 -36.63 -13.49
N ALA A 270 -0.73 -36.73 -12.32
CA ALA A 270 -0.21 -37.42 -11.13
C ALA A 270 -1.21 -38.52 -10.71
N PRO A 271 -0.95 -39.79 -11.05
CA PRO A 271 -1.77 -40.90 -10.56
C PRO A 271 -1.77 -40.98 -9.05
N GLN A 272 -2.92 -41.17 -8.44
CA GLN A 272 -3.11 -41.23 -6.99
C GLN A 272 -4.25 -42.20 -6.64
N PRO A 273 -4.20 -42.86 -5.47
CA PRO A 273 -5.37 -43.58 -4.97
C PRO A 273 -6.52 -42.61 -4.70
N GLY A 274 -7.72 -43.13 -4.57
CA GLY A 274 -8.89 -42.33 -4.17
C GLY A 274 -8.60 -41.53 -2.89
N PRO A 275 -8.70 -40.19 -2.92
CA PRO A 275 -8.36 -39.35 -1.76
C PRO A 275 -9.33 -39.58 -0.59
N HIS A 276 -8.90 -39.20 0.62
CA HIS A 276 -9.66 -39.32 1.86
C HIS A 276 -10.14 -40.75 2.16
N GLY A 277 -9.35 -41.75 1.76
CA GLY A 277 -9.73 -43.17 1.94
C GLY A 277 -10.77 -43.65 0.92
N GLY A 278 -10.94 -42.96 -0.20
CA GLY A 278 -11.77 -43.41 -1.30
C GLY A 278 -11.21 -44.62 -2.02
N THR A 279 -11.96 -45.17 -2.97
CA THR A 279 -11.62 -46.39 -3.71
C THR A 279 -11.06 -46.07 -5.10
N GLY A 280 -10.37 -47.04 -5.73
CA GLY A 280 -9.91 -46.98 -7.10
C GLY A 280 -8.77 -46.01 -7.34
N GLU A 281 -8.44 -45.82 -8.60
CA GLU A 281 -7.38 -44.92 -9.07
C GLU A 281 -7.97 -43.59 -9.54
N THR A 282 -7.24 -42.51 -9.25
CA THR A 282 -7.56 -41.15 -9.72
C THR A 282 -6.32 -40.49 -10.33
N THR A 283 -6.51 -39.55 -11.22
CA THR A 283 -5.42 -38.70 -11.74
C THR A 283 -5.66 -37.25 -11.29
N ALA A 284 -4.70 -36.66 -10.58
CA ALA A 284 -4.72 -35.24 -10.23
C ALA A 284 -3.91 -34.41 -11.22
N TYR A 285 -4.40 -33.23 -11.52
CA TYR A 285 -3.72 -32.19 -12.31
C TYR A 285 -3.66 -30.92 -11.47
N PRO A 286 -2.57 -30.69 -10.72
CA PRO A 286 -2.44 -29.60 -9.78
C PRO A 286 -2.03 -28.32 -10.51
N PHE A 287 -2.99 -27.63 -11.13
CA PHE A 287 -2.73 -26.35 -11.80
C PHE A 287 -2.21 -25.32 -10.80
N PHE A 288 -1.15 -24.60 -11.17
CA PHE A 288 -0.56 -23.52 -10.38
C PHE A 288 -0.16 -23.93 -8.95
N ALA A 289 0.27 -25.18 -8.76
CA ALA A 289 0.66 -25.68 -7.44
C ALA A 289 1.79 -24.85 -6.80
N ASP A 290 2.72 -24.38 -7.64
CA ASP A 290 3.89 -23.58 -7.23
C ASP A 290 3.58 -22.08 -7.02
N ALA A 291 2.38 -21.62 -7.39
CA ALA A 291 1.94 -20.25 -7.16
C ALA A 291 1.42 -20.12 -5.72
N ALA A 292 2.35 -20.00 -4.76
CA ALA A 292 2.03 -19.96 -3.33
C ALA A 292 1.22 -18.74 -2.88
N ASP A 293 1.30 -17.66 -3.65
CA ASP A 293 0.58 -16.38 -3.46
C ASP A 293 -0.88 -16.41 -3.94
N VAL A 294 -1.25 -17.40 -4.77
CA VAL A 294 -2.65 -17.58 -5.20
C VAL A 294 -3.47 -18.08 -4.00
N PRO A 295 -4.51 -17.33 -3.55
CA PRO A 295 -5.22 -17.62 -2.30
C PRO A 295 -6.18 -18.82 -2.39
N PHE A 296 -6.20 -19.51 -3.51
CA PHE A 296 -7.03 -20.70 -3.72
C PHE A 296 -6.23 -21.80 -4.41
N ILE A 297 -6.67 -23.03 -4.18
CA ILE A 297 -6.24 -24.20 -4.93
C ILE A 297 -7.18 -24.38 -6.13
N PHE A 298 -6.59 -24.57 -7.29
CA PHE A 298 -7.32 -24.89 -8.53
C PHE A 298 -6.70 -26.13 -9.14
N ARG A 299 -7.50 -27.17 -9.34
CA ARG A 299 -7.03 -28.44 -9.89
C ARG A 299 -8.13 -29.16 -10.67
N LYS A 300 -7.71 -29.97 -11.64
CA LYS A 300 -8.56 -31.00 -12.24
C LYS A 300 -8.29 -32.33 -11.54
N ARG A 301 -9.31 -33.14 -11.36
CA ARG A 301 -9.22 -34.53 -10.93
C ARG A 301 -10.06 -35.41 -11.86
N VAL A 302 -9.47 -36.53 -12.26
CA VAL A 302 -10.15 -37.59 -12.99
C VAL A 302 -10.33 -38.77 -12.05
N LEU A 303 -11.57 -39.17 -11.82
CA LEU A 303 -11.91 -40.42 -11.14
C LEU A 303 -12.10 -41.47 -12.23
N HIS A 304 -11.21 -42.46 -12.27
CA HIS A 304 -11.32 -43.57 -13.21
C HIS A 304 -12.47 -44.50 -12.83
N ARG A 305 -12.81 -45.41 -13.70
CA ARG A 305 -13.97 -46.30 -13.49
C ARG A 305 -13.94 -46.97 -12.11
N GLY A 306 -15.02 -46.78 -11.34
CA GLY A 306 -15.19 -47.32 -9.99
C GLY A 306 -14.43 -46.57 -8.90
N ALA A 307 -13.74 -45.46 -9.23
CA ALA A 307 -13.04 -44.65 -8.25
C ALA A 307 -13.98 -43.70 -7.49
N SER A 308 -13.55 -43.34 -6.28
CA SER A 308 -14.29 -42.40 -5.41
C SER A 308 -13.35 -41.58 -4.56
N THR A 309 -13.84 -40.44 -4.06
CA THR A 309 -13.31 -39.83 -2.83
C THR A 309 -13.96 -40.49 -1.62
N GLY A 310 -13.24 -40.62 -0.50
CA GLY A 310 -13.85 -41.03 0.76
C GLY A 310 -14.74 -39.93 1.33
N LEU A 311 -15.70 -40.33 2.18
CA LEU A 311 -16.54 -39.37 2.91
C LEU A 311 -15.67 -38.59 3.91
N HIS A 312 -15.67 -37.27 3.80
CA HIS A 312 -14.90 -36.38 4.68
C HIS A 312 -15.62 -35.06 4.91
N GLN A 313 -15.24 -34.38 5.97
CA GLN A 313 -15.75 -33.04 6.31
C GLN A 313 -14.79 -31.97 5.82
N HIS A 314 -15.34 -30.88 5.35
CA HIS A 314 -14.57 -29.69 4.95
C HIS A 314 -14.63 -28.60 6.02
N ASP A 315 -13.51 -27.88 6.20
CA ASP A 315 -13.37 -26.70 7.05
C ASP A 315 -13.42 -25.37 6.28
N LYS A 316 -13.55 -25.45 4.95
CA LYS A 316 -13.60 -24.32 4.02
C LYS A 316 -14.61 -24.57 2.90
N ASP A 317 -14.97 -23.51 2.20
CA ASP A 317 -15.77 -23.62 0.97
C ASP A 317 -14.99 -24.38 -0.08
N GLU A 318 -15.63 -25.41 -0.68
CA GLU A 318 -15.09 -26.16 -1.80
C GLU A 318 -16.12 -26.25 -2.92
N ILE A 319 -15.66 -25.95 -4.14
CA ILE A 319 -16.48 -25.99 -5.35
C ILE A 319 -15.98 -27.13 -6.24
N TYR A 320 -16.90 -27.99 -6.66
CA TYR A 320 -16.69 -28.95 -7.76
C TYR A 320 -17.50 -28.53 -8.97
N TYR A 321 -16.92 -28.70 -10.15
CA TYR A 321 -17.61 -28.58 -11.43
C TYR A 321 -17.29 -29.80 -12.27
N VAL A 322 -18.32 -30.47 -12.79
CA VAL A 322 -18.16 -31.64 -13.63
C VAL A 322 -17.86 -31.23 -15.08
N LEU A 323 -16.68 -31.58 -15.57
CA LEU A 323 -16.27 -31.36 -16.97
C LEU A 323 -16.81 -32.43 -17.92
N ALA A 324 -16.75 -33.69 -17.48
CA ALA A 324 -17.17 -34.85 -18.29
C ALA A 324 -17.49 -36.04 -17.38
N GLY A 325 -18.23 -37.01 -17.91
CA GLY A 325 -18.61 -38.23 -17.20
C GLY A 325 -19.82 -38.04 -16.29
N HIS A 326 -20.09 -39.08 -15.50
CA HIS A 326 -21.24 -39.22 -14.62
C HIS A 326 -20.80 -39.70 -13.24
N GLY A 327 -21.45 -39.23 -12.16
CA GLY A 327 -21.11 -39.62 -10.82
C GLY A 327 -22.25 -39.43 -9.81
N ILE A 328 -22.03 -39.98 -8.63
CA ILE A 328 -22.92 -39.80 -7.47
C ILE A 328 -22.19 -38.97 -6.43
N TYR A 329 -22.73 -37.79 -6.17
CA TYR A 329 -22.24 -36.86 -5.12
C TYR A 329 -23.09 -37.02 -3.86
N THR A 330 -22.45 -37.31 -2.75
CA THR A 330 -23.10 -37.36 -1.43
C THR A 330 -22.79 -36.11 -0.64
N LEU A 331 -23.80 -35.38 -0.19
CA LEU A 331 -23.68 -34.18 0.63
C LEU A 331 -24.57 -34.34 1.87
N ASP A 332 -23.99 -34.30 3.06
CA ASP A 332 -24.69 -34.42 4.35
C ASP A 332 -25.67 -35.61 4.36
N GLY A 333 -25.22 -36.76 3.87
CA GLY A 333 -25.97 -38.00 3.79
C GLY A 333 -27.03 -38.09 2.68
N LYS A 334 -27.18 -37.05 1.84
CA LYS A 334 -28.07 -37.05 0.66
C LYS A 334 -27.27 -37.30 -0.58
N THR A 335 -27.76 -38.12 -1.48
CA THR A 335 -27.13 -38.43 -2.75
C THR A 335 -27.75 -37.64 -3.91
N HIS A 336 -26.88 -37.18 -4.81
CA HIS A 336 -27.24 -36.43 -5.99
C HIS A 336 -26.53 -37.05 -7.20
N GLU A 337 -27.26 -37.30 -8.27
CA GLU A 337 -26.65 -37.61 -9.53
C GLU A 337 -26.04 -36.36 -10.14
N VAL A 338 -24.80 -36.45 -10.64
CA VAL A 338 -24.06 -35.33 -11.23
C VAL A 338 -23.50 -35.75 -12.60
N HIS A 339 -23.48 -34.81 -13.50
CA HIS A 339 -23.06 -35.02 -14.90
C HIS A 339 -22.36 -33.77 -15.42
N ALA A 340 -21.79 -33.82 -16.62
CA ALA A 340 -21.16 -32.66 -17.25
C ALA A 340 -22.04 -31.39 -17.13
N GLY A 341 -21.50 -30.29 -16.61
CA GLY A 341 -22.21 -29.05 -16.33
C GLY A 341 -22.77 -28.93 -14.90
N SER A 342 -22.76 -29.99 -14.07
CA SER A 342 -23.15 -29.91 -12.67
C SER A 342 -22.11 -29.16 -11.85
N ALA A 343 -22.56 -28.26 -10.95
CA ALA A 343 -21.72 -27.59 -9.97
C ALA A 343 -22.17 -27.90 -8.55
N MET A 344 -21.24 -28.23 -7.67
CA MET A 344 -21.49 -28.54 -6.26
C MET A 344 -20.70 -27.59 -5.38
N LEU A 345 -21.32 -27.10 -4.30
CA LEU A 345 -20.70 -26.25 -3.30
C LEU A 345 -20.82 -26.98 -1.93
N THR A 346 -19.67 -27.32 -1.34
CA THR A 346 -19.57 -27.80 0.03
C THR A 346 -19.17 -26.64 0.93
N ARG A 347 -19.94 -26.42 2.01
CA ARG A 347 -19.67 -25.39 3.00
C ARG A 347 -18.88 -25.95 4.19
N PRO A 348 -18.18 -25.09 4.96
CA PRO A 348 -17.55 -25.51 6.22
C PRO A 348 -18.53 -26.26 7.14
N GLY A 349 -18.07 -27.39 7.65
CA GLY A 349 -18.87 -28.26 8.52
C GLY A 349 -19.69 -29.34 7.81
N SER A 350 -19.93 -29.22 6.50
CA SER A 350 -20.60 -30.25 5.72
C SER A 350 -19.70 -31.42 5.40
N THR A 351 -20.28 -32.61 5.29
CA THR A 351 -19.60 -33.84 4.87
C THR A 351 -19.96 -34.16 3.43
N HIS A 352 -18.97 -34.56 2.63
CA HIS A 352 -19.21 -34.96 1.25
C HIS A 352 -18.29 -36.08 0.77
N SER A 353 -18.71 -36.71 -0.33
CA SER A 353 -17.93 -37.62 -1.13
C SER A 353 -18.48 -37.64 -2.56
N ILE A 354 -17.66 -38.07 -3.50
CA ILE A 354 -18.10 -38.31 -4.87
C ILE A 354 -17.53 -39.62 -5.41
N ARG A 355 -18.34 -40.39 -6.10
CA ARG A 355 -17.91 -41.58 -6.81
C ARG A 355 -18.24 -41.50 -8.29
N GLN A 356 -17.37 -42.05 -9.09
CA GLN A 356 -17.61 -42.23 -10.49
C GLN A 356 -18.73 -43.27 -10.68
N ASP A 357 -19.65 -43.00 -11.63
CA ASP A 357 -20.76 -43.87 -11.95
C ASP A 357 -20.93 -43.89 -13.49
N GLY A 358 -21.11 -45.09 -14.08
CA GLY A 358 -21.20 -45.26 -15.52
C GLY A 358 -19.92 -45.80 -16.14
N ASP A 359 -19.81 -45.65 -17.46
CA ASP A 359 -18.75 -46.28 -18.27
C ASP A 359 -17.57 -45.34 -18.59
N GLU A 360 -17.73 -44.05 -18.37
CA GLU A 360 -16.72 -43.02 -18.66
C GLU A 360 -16.08 -42.47 -17.35
N ASP A 361 -14.84 -42.02 -17.44
CA ASP A 361 -14.17 -41.35 -16.36
C ASP A 361 -14.93 -40.07 -15.93
N LEU A 362 -15.05 -39.84 -14.66
CA LEU A 362 -15.61 -38.60 -14.10
C LEU A 362 -14.52 -37.55 -13.96
N GLN A 363 -14.63 -36.44 -14.67
CA GLN A 363 -13.66 -35.34 -14.68
C GLN A 363 -14.22 -34.14 -13.95
N LEU A 364 -13.48 -33.66 -12.97
CA LEU A 364 -13.87 -32.56 -12.09
C LEU A 364 -12.85 -31.41 -12.11
N LEU A 365 -13.33 -30.17 -12.16
CA LEU A 365 -12.58 -29.05 -11.65
C LEU A 365 -12.90 -28.86 -10.18
N ILE A 366 -11.88 -28.60 -9.37
CA ILE A 366 -11.98 -28.45 -7.93
C ILE A 366 -11.30 -27.13 -7.55
N MET A 367 -12.02 -26.32 -6.78
CA MET A 367 -11.49 -25.06 -6.25
C MET A 367 -11.86 -24.91 -4.78
N TYR A 368 -10.88 -24.54 -3.97
CA TYR A 368 -11.07 -24.17 -2.57
C TYR A 368 -9.97 -23.24 -2.09
N ARG A 369 -10.22 -22.52 -0.99
CA ARG A 369 -9.25 -21.60 -0.40
C ARG A 369 -7.98 -22.34 0.06
N ARG A 370 -6.81 -21.79 -0.27
CA ARG A 370 -5.53 -22.27 0.27
C ARG A 370 -5.43 -21.86 1.74
N ASP A 371 -4.86 -22.70 2.59
CA ASP A 371 -4.49 -22.31 3.94
C ASP A 371 -3.35 -21.29 3.89
N PRO A 372 -3.34 -20.28 4.80
CA PRO A 372 -2.31 -19.27 4.86
C PRO A 372 -0.92 -19.83 5.19
#